data_d72c672d8ac53e8f9257a68179b2ab20
#
_entry.id   d72c672d8ac53e8f9257a68179b2ab20
#
_cell.length_a   1.000
_cell.length_b   1.000
_cell.length_c   1.000
_cell.angle_alpha   90.00
_cell.angle_beta   90.00
_cell.angle_gamma   90.00
#
_symmetry.space_group_name_H-M   'P 1'
#
loop_
_entity.id
_entity.type
_entity.pdbx_description
1 polymer ?
#
loop_
_entity_poly.entity_id
_entity_poly.type
_entity_poly.pdbx_seq_one_letter_code
_entity_poly.pdbx_strand_id
1 'polypeptide(L)'
;MNSRYRGFVAALLLSVGVGCTSAPVRYYTLTSPPAKTLPVSQTAFAIDVRVVHTPPQLERAELMVRNGQTEMTLLENERWASPLKDEIKDAVRLELQRRLSDATGLRPFNKLTLDIDVQNFAAELGKYALLEVSWSATLFTQGAQSAGGRTTTCTFRADERIHAGYAGLVEGYQQEIAALAEAIAAALTSPANGVDASCH
;
A
#
# COMPACT_ATOMS: atom_id res chain seq x y z
N MET A 1 -53.01 -53.83 13.36
CA MET A 1 -51.75 -53.48 14.07
C MET A 1 -50.72 -53.27 12.96
N ASN A 2 -50.15 -52.05 12.74
CA ASN A 2 -49.02 -51.68 11.86
C ASN A 2 -49.23 -50.45 10.95
N SER A 3 -50.16 -49.55 11.29
CA SER A 3 -50.27 -48.30 10.48
C SER A 3 -49.67 -47.06 11.19
N ARG A 4 -49.25 -47.16 12.45
CA ARG A 4 -48.77 -46.00 13.25
C ARG A 4 -47.28 -45.78 13.23
N TYR A 5 -46.49 -46.74 12.74
CA TYR A 5 -45.02 -46.64 12.68
C TYR A 5 -44.46 -46.04 11.40
N ARG A 6 -45.30 -45.92 10.36
CA ARG A 6 -44.87 -45.37 9.03
C ARG A 6 -44.78 -43.83 9.06
N GLY A 7 -45.47 -43.16 10.00
CA GLY A 7 -45.43 -41.69 10.12
C GLY A 7 -44.25 -41.13 10.87
N PHE A 8 -43.60 -41.95 11.73
CA PHE A 8 -42.48 -41.46 12.57
C PHE A 8 -41.12 -41.54 11.90
N VAL A 9 -40.95 -42.35 10.89
CA VAL A 9 -39.68 -42.51 10.14
C VAL A 9 -39.50 -41.42 9.09
N ALA A 10 -40.59 -40.84 8.57
CA ALA A 10 -40.55 -39.78 7.56
C ALA A 10 -40.19 -38.39 8.14
N ALA A 11 -40.41 -38.16 9.44
CA ALA A 11 -40.15 -36.86 10.11
C ALA A 11 -38.67 -36.69 10.55
N LEU A 12 -37.85 -37.74 10.56
CA LEU A 12 -36.47 -37.71 11.09
C LEU A 12 -35.43 -37.46 10.01
N LEU A 13 -35.79 -37.34 8.74
CA LEU A 13 -34.85 -37.18 7.62
C LEU A 13 -34.75 -35.75 7.07
N LEU A 14 -35.45 -34.77 7.65
CA LEU A 14 -35.43 -33.36 7.21
C LEU A 14 -34.53 -32.43 8.03
N SER A 15 -33.68 -32.93 8.91
CA SER A 15 -32.81 -32.12 9.78
C SER A 15 -31.33 -32.09 9.35
N VAL A 16 -31.04 -32.21 8.06
CA VAL A 16 -29.64 -32.16 7.58
C VAL A 16 -29.47 -31.00 6.63
N GLY A 17 -28.78 -29.96 7.08
CA GLY A 17 -28.21 -29.01 6.14
C GLY A 17 -28.23 -27.55 6.51
N VAL A 18 -28.04 -27.17 7.79
CA VAL A 18 -27.52 -25.84 8.05
C VAL A 18 -26.01 -25.91 7.91
N GLY A 19 -25.53 -25.93 6.68
CA GLY A 19 -24.13 -25.73 6.36
C GLY A 19 -23.74 -24.32 6.82
N CYS A 20 -22.82 -24.20 7.77
CA CYS A 20 -22.17 -22.93 8.10
C CYS A 20 -21.39 -22.50 6.85
N THR A 21 -21.97 -21.65 6.01
CA THR A 21 -21.24 -20.96 4.96
C THR A 21 -20.42 -19.87 5.61
N SER A 22 -19.12 -20.13 5.86
CA SER A 22 -18.16 -19.10 6.22
C SER A 22 -18.10 -18.05 5.10
N ALA A 23 -18.07 -16.77 5.44
CA ALA A 23 -17.90 -15.72 4.45
C ALA A 23 -16.55 -15.91 3.72
N PRO A 24 -16.49 -15.71 2.40
CA PRO A 24 -15.24 -15.89 1.64
C PRO A 24 -14.20 -14.84 2.06
N VAL A 25 -12.95 -15.27 2.14
CA VAL A 25 -11.81 -14.37 2.35
C VAL A 25 -11.53 -13.62 1.06
N ARG A 26 -11.33 -12.31 1.17
CA ARG A 26 -10.97 -11.42 0.06
C ARG A 26 -9.56 -10.89 0.25
N TYR A 27 -8.82 -10.79 -0.84
CA TYR A 27 -7.45 -10.29 -0.85
C TYR A 27 -7.37 -8.98 -1.62
N TYR A 28 -6.59 -8.04 -1.08
CA TYR A 28 -6.40 -6.69 -1.60
C TYR A 28 -4.93 -6.40 -1.82
N THR A 29 -4.64 -5.53 -2.78
CA THR A 29 -3.28 -5.09 -3.08
C THR A 29 -3.22 -3.57 -3.18
N LEU A 30 -2.09 -2.98 -2.79
CA LEU A 30 -1.81 -1.55 -2.96
C LEU A 30 -1.28 -1.21 -4.35
N THR A 31 -0.91 -2.21 -5.15
CA THR A 31 -0.49 -1.97 -6.53
C THR A 31 -1.70 -1.68 -7.42
N SER A 32 -1.76 -0.47 -7.98
CA SER A 32 -2.81 -0.12 -8.94
C SER A 32 -2.57 -0.81 -10.28
N PRO A 33 -3.64 -1.29 -10.95
CA PRO A 33 -3.52 -1.80 -12.32
C PRO A 33 -2.89 -0.76 -13.25
N PRO A 34 -2.06 -1.16 -14.22
CA PRO A 34 -1.48 -0.22 -15.17
C PRO A 34 -2.58 0.47 -15.96
N ALA A 35 -2.63 1.79 -15.91
CA ALA A 35 -3.63 2.66 -16.55
C ALA A 35 -3.55 2.71 -18.10
N LYS A 36 -2.88 1.85 -18.76
CA LYS A 36 -2.63 1.46 -20.16
C LYS A 36 -1.22 0.90 -20.22
N THR A 37 -1.00 -0.07 -21.10
CA THR A 37 0.34 -0.57 -21.44
C THR A 37 1.24 0.61 -21.88
N LEU A 38 1.86 1.25 -20.90
CA LEU A 38 3.00 2.09 -21.20
C LEU A 38 4.06 1.16 -21.77
N PRO A 39 4.73 1.52 -22.88
CA PRO A 39 5.91 0.79 -23.28
C PRO A 39 6.79 0.70 -22.03
N VAL A 40 7.34 -0.48 -21.76
CA VAL A 40 8.34 -0.67 -20.71
C VAL A 40 9.54 0.17 -21.13
N SER A 41 9.46 1.46 -20.82
CA SER A 41 10.62 2.34 -20.88
C SER A 41 11.54 1.77 -19.81
N GLN A 42 12.62 1.14 -20.23
CA GLN A 42 13.64 0.66 -19.31
C GLN A 42 14.10 1.89 -18.55
N THR A 43 13.69 1.98 -17.29
CA THR A 43 14.18 3.03 -16.39
C THR A 43 15.69 3.04 -16.51
N ALA A 44 16.27 4.20 -16.83
CA ALA A 44 17.69 4.33 -17.05
C ALA A 44 18.53 4.07 -15.78
N PHE A 45 17.87 3.74 -14.65
CA PHE A 45 18.48 3.48 -13.35
C PHE A 45 17.65 2.50 -12.52
N ALA A 46 18.31 1.83 -11.57
CA ALA A 46 17.68 0.90 -10.66
C ALA A 46 17.00 1.66 -9.50
N ILE A 47 15.77 1.27 -9.17
CA ILE A 47 15.05 1.77 -7.98
C ILE A 47 15.00 0.64 -6.95
N ASP A 48 15.64 0.88 -5.80
CA ASP A 48 15.67 -0.01 -4.64
C ASP A 48 14.87 0.64 -3.50
N VAL A 49 13.66 0.15 -3.26
CA VAL A 49 12.78 0.64 -2.19
C VAL A 49 12.82 -0.32 -1.02
N ARG A 50 13.03 0.22 0.17
CA ARG A 50 13.00 -0.52 1.44
C ARG A 50 12.01 0.12 2.40
N VAL A 51 11.10 -0.66 2.95
CA VAL A 51 10.26 -0.23 4.08
C VAL A 51 10.95 -0.71 5.34
N VAL A 52 11.58 0.22 6.06
CA VAL A 52 12.44 -0.08 7.21
C VAL A 52 11.64 -0.31 8.48
N HIS A 53 10.49 0.38 8.60
CA HIS A 53 9.62 0.23 9.76
C HIS A 53 8.14 0.36 9.38
N THR A 54 7.30 -0.41 10.09
CA THR A 54 5.84 -0.25 10.14
C THR A 54 5.39 -0.44 11.59
N PRO A 55 4.34 0.26 12.04
CA PRO A 55 3.78 0.02 13.37
C PRO A 55 3.45 -1.47 13.59
N PRO A 56 3.81 -2.07 14.75
CA PRO A 56 3.65 -3.51 14.98
C PRO A 56 2.23 -4.05 14.80
N GLN A 57 1.21 -3.22 15.07
CA GLN A 57 -0.19 -3.57 14.88
C GLN A 57 -0.55 -3.83 13.41
N LEU A 58 0.25 -3.33 12.47
CA LEU A 58 0.05 -3.49 11.02
C LEU A 58 0.81 -4.70 10.45
N GLU A 59 1.60 -5.40 11.27
CA GLU A 59 2.32 -6.62 10.86
C GLU A 59 1.37 -7.84 10.85
N ARG A 60 0.19 -7.69 10.26
CA ARG A 60 -0.86 -8.70 10.13
C ARG A 60 -1.29 -8.82 8.68
N ALA A 61 -1.83 -9.97 8.33
CA ALA A 61 -2.39 -10.17 7.00
C ALA A 61 -3.76 -9.48 6.85
N GLU A 62 -4.51 -9.36 7.96
CA GLU A 62 -5.85 -8.79 7.98
C GLU A 62 -5.79 -7.25 7.90
N LEU A 63 -6.77 -6.67 7.20
CA LEU A 63 -6.97 -5.23 7.21
C LEU A 63 -7.47 -4.80 8.60
N MET A 64 -6.95 -3.65 9.06
CA MET A 64 -7.42 -2.99 10.28
C MET A 64 -8.04 -1.64 9.94
N VAL A 65 -9.16 -1.32 10.57
CA VAL A 65 -9.84 -0.03 10.42
C VAL A 65 -10.14 0.59 11.77
N ARG A 66 -10.17 1.91 11.82
CA ARG A 66 -10.63 2.64 12.98
C ARG A 66 -12.15 2.60 13.05
N ASN A 67 -12.66 2.53 14.27
CA ASN A 67 -14.06 2.71 14.62
C ASN A 67 -14.15 3.82 15.67
N GLY A 68 -14.27 5.07 15.20
CA GLY A 68 -14.20 6.25 16.06
C GLY A 68 -12.77 6.55 16.56
N GLN A 69 -12.68 7.13 17.75
CA GLN A 69 -11.40 7.67 18.25
C GLN A 69 -10.49 6.64 18.92
N THR A 70 -11.05 5.60 19.53
CA THR A 70 -10.32 4.71 20.44
C THR A 70 -10.33 3.25 20.05
N GLU A 71 -11.21 2.84 19.13
CA GLU A 71 -11.37 1.45 18.74
C GLU A 71 -10.70 1.15 17.40
N MET A 72 -10.07 -0.03 17.33
CA MET A 72 -9.56 -0.61 16.09
C MET A 72 -10.25 -1.94 15.84
N THR A 73 -10.77 -2.13 14.64
CA THR A 73 -11.45 -3.35 14.22
C THR A 73 -10.58 -4.12 13.26
N LEU A 74 -10.34 -5.39 13.56
CA LEU A 74 -9.68 -6.33 12.66
C LEU A 74 -10.71 -6.95 11.72
N LEU A 75 -10.45 -6.90 10.42
CA LEU A 75 -11.35 -7.43 9.39
C LEU A 75 -10.92 -8.85 9.02
N GLU A 76 -11.47 -9.85 9.66
CA GLU A 76 -11.02 -11.25 9.58
C GLU A 76 -11.03 -11.82 8.15
N ASN A 77 -11.98 -11.38 7.31
CA ASN A 77 -12.15 -11.87 5.94
C ASN A 77 -11.56 -10.94 4.86
N GLU A 78 -10.95 -9.83 5.25
CA GLU A 78 -10.36 -8.84 4.35
C GLU A 78 -8.85 -8.80 4.62
N ARG A 79 -8.04 -9.22 3.66
CA ARG A 79 -6.60 -9.42 3.85
C ARG A 79 -5.77 -8.74 2.78
N TRP A 80 -4.58 -8.33 3.14
CA TRP A 80 -3.56 -7.97 2.17
C TRP A 80 -3.12 -9.22 1.38
N ALA A 81 -2.83 -9.07 0.09
CA ALA A 81 -2.37 -10.16 -0.77
C ALA A 81 -0.95 -10.61 -0.41
N SER A 82 -0.14 -9.69 0.14
CA SER A 82 1.19 -9.95 0.71
C SER A 82 1.37 -9.17 2.02
N PRO A 83 2.45 -9.36 2.79
CA PRO A 83 2.74 -8.53 3.96
C PRO A 83 2.70 -7.05 3.62
N LEU A 84 2.08 -6.21 4.47
CA LEU A 84 1.88 -4.78 4.19
C LEU A 84 3.17 -4.05 3.79
N LYS A 85 4.30 -4.40 4.40
CA LYS A 85 5.62 -3.85 4.01
C LYS A 85 5.94 -4.09 2.54
N ASP A 86 5.64 -5.29 2.03
CA ASP A 86 5.88 -5.66 0.64
C ASP A 86 4.88 -4.98 -0.29
N GLU A 87 3.61 -4.87 0.13
CA GLU A 87 2.58 -4.12 -0.61
C GLU A 87 2.98 -2.65 -0.79
N ILE A 88 3.41 -1.97 0.28
CA ILE A 88 3.88 -0.58 0.24
C ILE A 88 5.12 -0.46 -0.65
N LYS A 89 6.11 -1.32 -0.44
CA LYS A 89 7.36 -1.33 -1.22
C LYS A 89 7.10 -1.45 -2.72
N ASP A 90 6.29 -2.44 -3.11
CA ASP A 90 6.02 -2.71 -4.52
C ASP A 90 5.16 -1.63 -5.16
N ALA A 91 4.17 -1.10 -4.44
CA ALA A 91 3.34 -0.01 -4.92
C ALA A 91 4.15 1.29 -5.12
N VAL A 92 4.95 1.70 -4.13
CA VAL A 92 5.82 2.88 -4.25
C VAL A 92 6.84 2.71 -5.37
N ARG A 93 7.49 1.54 -5.48
CA ARG A 93 8.43 1.25 -6.56
C ARG A 93 7.79 1.39 -7.94
N LEU A 94 6.59 0.83 -8.12
CA LEU A 94 5.86 0.89 -9.37
C LEU A 94 5.47 2.33 -9.73
N GLU A 95 4.98 3.10 -8.76
CA GLU A 95 4.59 4.49 -8.95
C GLU A 95 5.80 5.40 -9.27
N LEU A 96 6.94 5.18 -8.61
CA LEU A 96 8.18 5.89 -8.93
C LEU A 96 8.71 5.52 -10.31
N GLN A 97 8.64 4.25 -10.72
CA GLN A 97 9.02 3.83 -12.07
C GLN A 97 8.20 4.56 -13.14
N ARG A 98 6.90 4.72 -12.91
CA ARG A 98 6.01 5.46 -13.84
C ARG A 98 6.39 6.94 -13.97
N ARG A 99 6.70 7.59 -12.84
CA ARG A 99 6.99 9.04 -12.79
C ARG A 99 8.40 9.40 -13.23
N LEU A 100 9.35 8.54 -12.96
CA LEU A 100 10.77 8.79 -13.21
C LEU A 100 11.26 8.20 -14.54
N SER A 101 10.45 7.44 -15.27
CA SER A 101 10.83 6.85 -16.57
C SER A 101 11.32 7.90 -17.56
N ASP A 102 10.70 9.06 -17.59
CA ASP A 102 10.98 10.15 -18.54
C ASP A 102 11.74 11.34 -17.92
N ALA A 103 12.15 11.21 -16.66
CA ALA A 103 12.80 12.28 -15.92
C ALA A 103 14.25 12.51 -16.40
N THR A 104 14.41 13.38 -17.38
CA THR A 104 15.73 13.76 -17.94
C THR A 104 16.65 14.43 -16.93
N GLY A 105 16.08 15.11 -15.91
CA GLY A 105 16.83 15.77 -14.83
C GLY A 105 17.54 14.83 -13.87
N LEU A 106 17.23 13.54 -13.87
CA LEU A 106 17.87 12.52 -13.03
C LEU A 106 19.08 11.85 -13.67
N ARG A 107 19.43 12.21 -14.91
CA ARG A 107 20.67 11.71 -15.55
C ARG A 107 21.84 12.60 -15.12
N PRO A 108 22.97 12.01 -14.74
CA PRO A 108 23.47 10.65 -15.00
C PRO A 108 23.36 9.66 -13.81
N PHE A 109 22.32 9.73 -13.02
CA PHE A 109 22.15 8.76 -11.92
C PHE A 109 21.89 7.34 -12.43
N ASN A 110 22.42 6.35 -11.73
CA ASN A 110 22.26 4.94 -12.11
C ASN A 110 21.51 4.11 -11.05
N LYS A 111 21.36 4.64 -9.84
CA LYS A 111 20.63 3.97 -8.76
C LYS A 111 19.94 4.99 -7.83
N LEU A 112 18.70 4.71 -7.49
CA LEU A 112 17.94 5.33 -6.40
C LEU A 112 17.76 4.30 -5.30
N THR A 113 18.17 4.61 -4.08
CA THR A 113 17.80 3.86 -2.87
C THR A 113 16.85 4.71 -2.05
N LEU A 114 15.69 4.15 -1.69
CA LEU A 114 14.66 4.81 -0.92
C LEU A 114 14.34 3.99 0.33
N ASP A 115 14.52 4.60 1.50
CA ASP A 115 14.11 4.07 2.79
C ASP A 115 12.82 4.76 3.23
N ILE A 116 11.83 3.98 3.65
CA ILE A 116 10.52 4.45 4.11
C ILE A 116 10.28 3.95 5.52
N ASP A 117 9.96 4.87 6.42
CA ASP A 117 9.51 4.61 7.78
C ASP A 117 8.03 5.00 7.89
N VAL A 118 7.15 4.02 8.01
CA VAL A 118 5.70 4.23 8.12
C VAL A 118 5.36 4.54 9.58
N GLN A 119 4.94 5.77 9.83
CA GLN A 119 4.56 6.24 11.18
C GLN A 119 3.07 6.00 11.45
N ASN A 120 2.24 6.21 10.44
CA ASN A 120 0.80 5.98 10.55
C ASN A 120 0.24 5.43 9.22
N PHE A 121 -0.60 4.42 9.33
CA PHE A 121 -1.34 3.84 8.23
C PHE A 121 -2.71 3.42 8.79
N ALA A 122 -3.69 4.30 8.66
CA ALA A 122 -4.97 4.16 9.33
C ALA A 122 -6.11 4.57 8.41
N ALA A 123 -7.28 3.95 8.57
CA ALA A 123 -8.47 4.35 7.87
C ALA A 123 -9.72 4.15 8.72
N GLU A 124 -10.77 4.92 8.42
CA GLU A 124 -12.12 4.70 8.90
C GLU A 124 -13.04 4.53 7.67
N LEU A 125 -13.75 3.39 7.61
CA LEU A 125 -14.55 3.01 6.45
C LEU A 125 -15.56 4.11 6.05
N GLY A 126 -15.52 4.49 4.77
CA GLY A 126 -16.40 5.51 4.21
C GLY A 126 -16.12 6.94 4.69
N LYS A 127 -15.00 7.16 5.38
CA LYS A 127 -14.61 8.49 5.86
C LYS A 127 -13.25 8.91 5.30
N TYR A 128 -12.17 8.28 5.74
CA TYR A 128 -10.82 8.67 5.36
C TYR A 128 -9.85 7.48 5.32
N ALA A 129 -8.77 7.64 4.56
CA ALA A 129 -7.52 6.93 4.68
C ALA A 129 -6.44 7.94 5.07
N LEU A 130 -5.44 7.52 5.85
CA LEU A 130 -4.35 8.34 6.36
C LEU A 130 -3.03 7.59 6.22
N LEU A 131 -2.08 8.20 5.53
CA LEU A 131 -0.70 7.75 5.42
C LEU A 131 0.24 8.83 5.95
N GLU A 132 1.06 8.49 6.95
CA GLU A 132 2.16 9.33 7.43
C GLU A 132 3.46 8.53 7.36
N VAL A 133 4.45 9.08 6.69
CA VAL A 133 5.76 8.46 6.51
C VAL A 133 6.90 9.47 6.65
N SER A 134 8.04 9.01 7.16
CA SER A 134 9.33 9.63 6.91
C SER A 134 10.05 8.84 5.83
N TRP A 135 10.73 9.51 4.93
CA TRP A 135 11.48 8.84 3.89
C TRP A 135 12.85 9.48 3.66
N SER A 136 13.79 8.66 3.21
CA SER A 136 15.14 9.10 2.83
C SER A 136 15.51 8.48 1.49
N ALA A 137 15.81 9.34 0.51
CA ALA A 137 16.16 8.92 -0.84
C ALA A 137 17.61 9.28 -1.16
N THR A 138 18.39 8.31 -1.61
CA THR A 138 19.78 8.51 -2.03
C THR A 138 19.93 8.21 -3.51
N LEU A 139 20.39 9.22 -4.27
CA LEU A 139 20.71 9.11 -5.69
C LEU A 139 22.20 8.90 -5.88
N PHE A 140 22.58 7.82 -6.59
CA PHE A 140 23.96 7.51 -6.92
C PHE A 140 24.26 7.86 -8.37
N THR A 141 25.34 8.58 -8.61
CA THR A 141 25.81 9.01 -9.93
C THR A 141 26.77 8.00 -10.54
N GLN A 142 26.69 7.80 -11.85
CA GLN A 142 27.65 6.99 -12.58
C GLN A 142 29.00 7.73 -12.67
N GLY A 143 30.09 7.06 -12.25
CA GLY A 143 31.45 7.60 -12.35
C GLY A 143 31.92 8.50 -11.20
N ALA A 144 31.15 8.71 -10.16
CA ALA A 144 31.64 9.37 -8.95
C ALA A 144 32.67 8.48 -8.25
N GLN A 145 33.95 8.91 -8.23
CA GLN A 145 35.04 8.20 -7.50
C GLN A 145 34.88 8.26 -5.98
N SER A 146 33.93 9.04 -5.49
CA SER A 146 33.57 9.09 -4.07
C SER A 146 32.23 8.40 -3.91
N ALA A 147 32.16 7.47 -2.97
CA ALA A 147 30.96 6.67 -2.62
C ALA A 147 29.81 7.50 -1.99
N GLY A 148 29.62 8.74 -2.43
CA GLY A 148 28.63 9.68 -1.91
C GLY A 148 27.49 9.91 -2.90
N GLY A 149 26.31 9.36 -2.62
CA GLY A 149 25.06 9.76 -3.28
C GLY A 149 24.51 11.05 -2.68
N ARG A 150 23.67 11.76 -3.46
CA ARG A 150 22.86 12.86 -2.91
C ARG A 150 21.69 12.29 -2.12
N THR A 151 21.63 12.58 -0.83
CA THR A 151 20.54 12.13 0.04
C THR A 151 19.57 13.28 0.31
N THR A 152 18.29 13.00 0.24
CA THR A 152 17.18 13.88 0.61
C THR A 152 16.30 13.14 1.60
N THR A 153 15.95 13.79 2.71
CA THR A 153 15.10 13.22 3.77
C THR A 153 13.92 14.14 3.99
N CYS A 154 12.71 13.58 4.04
CA CYS A 154 11.48 14.33 4.18
C CYS A 154 10.42 13.55 4.96
N THR A 155 9.40 14.26 5.41
CA THR A 155 8.14 13.67 5.91
C THR A 155 7.04 13.88 4.88
N PHE A 156 6.07 12.99 4.89
CA PHE A 156 4.88 13.07 4.03
C PHE A 156 3.66 12.67 4.85
N ARG A 157 2.58 13.41 4.64
CA ARG A 157 1.26 13.10 5.19
C ARG A 157 0.21 13.29 4.12
N ALA A 158 -0.63 12.29 3.92
CA ALA A 158 -1.86 12.39 3.13
C ALA A 158 -3.05 11.94 3.98
N ASP A 159 -4.19 12.55 3.76
CA ASP A 159 -5.47 12.26 4.41
C ASP A 159 -6.56 12.38 3.33
N GLU A 160 -6.95 11.24 2.77
CA GLU A 160 -7.86 11.18 1.65
C GLU A 160 -9.26 10.74 2.08
N ARG A 161 -10.30 11.40 1.54
CA ARG A 161 -11.67 10.94 1.69
C ARG A 161 -11.90 9.72 0.83
N ILE A 162 -12.42 8.65 1.44
CA ILE A 162 -12.62 7.38 0.76
C ILE A 162 -14.10 7.08 0.53
N HIS A 163 -14.37 6.34 -0.54
CA HIS A 163 -15.68 5.79 -0.79
C HIS A 163 -16.03 4.68 0.21
N ALA A 164 -17.32 4.41 0.36
CA ALA A 164 -17.79 3.35 1.24
C ALA A 164 -17.31 1.96 0.78
N GLY A 165 -17.09 1.07 1.76
CA GLY A 165 -16.68 -0.31 1.53
C GLY A 165 -15.16 -0.51 1.46
N TYR A 166 -14.76 -1.77 1.46
CA TYR A 166 -13.34 -2.15 1.54
C TYR A 166 -12.56 -1.82 0.26
N ALA A 167 -13.21 -1.88 -0.91
CA ALA A 167 -12.60 -1.45 -2.16
C ALA A 167 -12.27 0.05 -2.12
N GLY A 168 -13.20 0.89 -1.68
CA GLY A 168 -12.99 2.33 -1.54
C GLY A 168 -11.88 2.68 -0.54
N LEU A 169 -11.74 1.88 0.53
CA LEU A 169 -10.64 2.01 1.47
C LEU A 169 -9.28 1.73 0.80
N VAL A 170 -9.17 0.64 0.06
CA VAL A 170 -7.91 0.27 -0.62
C VAL A 170 -7.58 1.25 -1.74
N GLU A 171 -8.56 1.71 -2.50
CA GLU A 171 -8.40 2.78 -3.51
C GLU A 171 -7.86 4.08 -2.88
N GLY A 172 -8.33 4.45 -1.68
CA GLY A 172 -7.80 5.59 -0.94
C GLY A 172 -6.32 5.42 -0.62
N TYR A 173 -5.91 4.28 -0.09
CA TYR A 173 -4.49 4.00 0.15
C TYR A 173 -3.65 3.97 -1.14
N GLN A 174 -4.19 3.47 -2.25
CA GLN A 174 -3.50 3.53 -3.55
C GLN A 174 -3.28 4.99 -3.99
N GLN A 175 -4.25 5.87 -3.76
CA GLN A 175 -4.12 7.31 -4.07
C GLN A 175 -3.06 7.98 -3.18
N GLU A 176 -3.01 7.67 -1.89
CA GLU A 176 -1.98 8.17 -0.98
C GLU A 176 -0.58 7.70 -1.35
N ILE A 177 -0.42 6.44 -1.74
CA ILE A 177 0.86 5.90 -2.24
C ILE A 177 1.28 6.62 -3.54
N ALA A 178 0.32 6.88 -4.43
CA ALA A 178 0.58 7.63 -5.66
C ALA A 178 1.03 9.07 -5.35
N ALA A 179 0.39 9.75 -4.39
CA ALA A 179 0.77 11.09 -3.94
C ALA A 179 2.14 11.11 -3.25
N LEU A 180 2.46 10.10 -2.42
CA LEU A 180 3.79 9.92 -1.84
C LEU A 180 4.87 9.80 -2.93
N ALA A 181 4.65 8.95 -3.93
CA ALA A 181 5.59 8.76 -5.03
C ALA A 181 5.76 10.04 -5.86
N GLU A 182 4.71 10.84 -6.02
CA GLU A 182 4.78 12.15 -6.67
C GLU A 182 5.62 13.14 -5.87
N ALA A 183 5.40 13.23 -4.55
CA ALA A 183 6.18 14.09 -3.67
C ALA A 183 7.68 13.72 -3.68
N ILE A 184 8.00 12.41 -3.64
CA ILE A 184 9.37 11.92 -3.74
C ILE A 184 9.97 12.30 -5.11
N ALA A 185 9.26 12.05 -6.21
CA ALA A 185 9.75 12.37 -7.55
C ALA A 185 10.00 13.88 -7.71
N ALA A 186 9.11 14.72 -7.22
CA ALA A 186 9.26 16.17 -7.22
C ALA A 186 10.51 16.63 -6.43
N ALA A 187 10.72 16.08 -5.24
CA ALA A 187 11.89 16.40 -4.41
C ALA A 187 13.21 15.97 -5.08
N LEU A 188 13.21 14.85 -5.81
CA LEU A 188 14.40 14.33 -6.50
C LEU A 188 14.73 15.11 -7.78
N THR A 189 13.72 15.65 -8.46
CA THR A 189 13.87 16.39 -9.72
C THR A 189 14.05 17.88 -9.53
N SER A 190 13.77 18.42 -8.34
CA SER A 190 14.00 19.85 -8.04
C SER A 190 15.48 20.21 -8.17
N PRO A 191 15.82 21.34 -8.84
CA PRO A 191 17.20 21.82 -8.90
C PRO A 191 17.69 22.09 -7.48
N ALA A 192 18.84 21.51 -7.12
CA ALA A 192 19.48 21.70 -5.81
C ALA A 192 20.04 23.14 -5.68
N ASN A 193 19.17 24.09 -5.43
CA ASN A 193 19.59 25.37 -4.87
C ASN A 193 19.64 25.14 -3.34
N GLY A 194 20.87 25.01 -2.85
CA GLY A 194 21.27 24.66 -1.51
C GLY A 194 20.29 25.02 -0.39
N VAL A 195 20.31 24.16 0.64
CA VAL A 195 19.59 24.26 1.91
C VAL A 195 18.15 23.74 1.84
N ASP A 196 17.95 22.61 2.50
CA ASP A 196 16.68 22.06 2.96
C ASP A 196 15.48 22.28 2.03
N ALA A 197 15.31 21.37 1.09
CA ALA A 197 14.01 21.17 0.48
C ALA A 197 13.04 20.84 1.62
N SER A 198 12.41 21.87 2.18
CA SER A 198 11.28 21.72 3.09
C SER A 198 10.19 21.01 2.28
N CYS A 199 10.16 19.71 2.43
CA CYS A 199 9.09 18.90 1.91
C CYS A 199 7.87 19.16 2.81
N HIS A 200 6.90 19.89 2.30
CA HIS A 200 5.59 20.08 2.91
C HIS A 200 4.56 19.25 2.17
#